data_b070022c0930232da4b7deca20c80a19
#
_entry.id   b070022c0930232da4b7deca20c80a19
#
_cell.length_a   1.000
_cell.length_b   1.000
_cell.length_c   1.000
_cell.angle_alpha   90.00
_cell.angle_beta   90.00
_cell.angle_gamma   90.00
#
_symmetry.space_group_name_H-M   'P 1'
#
loop_
_entity.id
_entity.type
_entity.pdbx_description
1 polymer ?
#
loop_
_entity_poly.entity_id
_entity_poly.type
_entity_poly.pdbx_seq_one_letter_code
_entity_poly.pdbx_strand_id
1 'polypeptide(L)'
;SSDLAQIRAIERVAAIGIFLALATAVLIGTFVYGVAYFSDEYGWLVPIFLARGFSTLFILATALQRREWHFPYRSPGLLAMIGFIAVVDTIGYVAFNLGVRHADTSIVATAAAPYSVVPIVAGVALMGERPRPTQWAGVALVIAGLVLLGLVA
;
A
#
# COMPACT_ATOMS: atom_id res chain seq x y z
N SER A 1 -3.74 34.28 -21.02
CA SER A 1 -2.62 34.06 -20.08
C SER A 1 -3.02 33.18 -18.88
N SER A 2 -4.30 33.12 -18.52
CA SER A 2 -4.84 32.27 -17.43
C SER A 2 -4.72 30.77 -17.73
N ASP A 3 -4.98 30.36 -18.97
CA ASP A 3 -4.99 28.95 -19.36
C ASP A 3 -3.61 28.31 -19.33
N LEU A 4 -2.57 29.06 -19.71
CA LEU A 4 -1.18 28.59 -19.63
C LEU A 4 -0.70 28.42 -18.19
N ALA A 5 -1.19 29.23 -17.26
CA ALA A 5 -0.88 29.10 -15.85
C ALA A 5 -1.56 27.84 -15.23
N GLN A 6 -2.80 27.56 -15.63
CA GLN A 6 -3.52 26.35 -15.20
C GLN A 6 -2.87 25.08 -15.76
N ILE A 7 -2.48 25.05 -17.03
CA ILE A 7 -1.80 23.89 -17.63
C ILE A 7 -0.49 23.62 -16.91
N ARG A 8 0.35 24.62 -16.65
CA ARG A 8 1.60 24.47 -15.89
C ARG A 8 1.37 24.00 -14.46
N ALA A 9 0.31 24.44 -13.80
CA ALA A 9 -0.04 23.98 -12.46
C ALA A 9 -0.42 22.49 -12.48
N ILE A 10 -1.21 22.04 -13.45
CA ILE A 10 -1.60 20.64 -13.62
C ILE A 10 -0.37 19.76 -13.91
N GLU A 11 0.52 20.20 -14.81
CA GLU A 11 1.75 19.48 -15.14
C GLU A 11 2.67 19.35 -13.92
N ARG A 12 2.79 20.41 -13.12
CA ARG A 12 3.60 20.40 -11.89
C ARG A 12 3.03 19.44 -10.83
N VAL A 13 1.72 19.43 -10.64
CA VAL A 13 1.05 18.51 -9.72
C VAL A 13 1.22 17.06 -10.20
N ALA A 14 1.09 16.82 -11.50
CA ALA A 14 1.31 15.49 -12.07
C ALA A 14 2.76 15.02 -11.91
N ALA A 15 3.75 15.89 -12.15
CA ALA A 15 5.17 15.56 -11.97
C ALA A 15 5.51 15.24 -10.50
N ILE A 16 4.98 16.03 -9.55
CA ILE A 16 5.15 15.75 -8.11
C ILE A 16 4.48 14.40 -7.76
N GLY A 17 3.29 14.12 -8.27
CA GLY A 17 2.60 12.86 -8.06
C GLY A 17 3.40 11.66 -8.55
N ILE A 18 3.99 11.74 -9.74
CA ILE A 18 4.84 10.69 -10.30
C ILE A 18 6.10 10.50 -9.45
N PHE A 19 6.76 11.59 -9.04
CA PHE A 19 7.94 11.52 -8.19
C PHE A 19 7.61 10.86 -6.85
N LEU A 20 6.52 11.25 -6.21
CA LEU A 20 6.08 10.66 -4.94
C LEU A 20 5.72 9.17 -5.10
N ALA A 21 5.08 8.80 -6.20
CA ALA A 21 4.75 7.41 -6.50
C ALA A 21 6.02 6.55 -6.67
N LEU A 22 7.02 7.05 -7.40
CA LEU A 22 8.30 6.36 -7.57
C LEU A 22 9.07 6.25 -6.24
N ALA A 23 9.13 7.34 -5.46
CA ALA A 23 9.74 7.32 -4.14
C ALA A 23 9.07 6.30 -3.22
N THR A 24 7.73 6.26 -3.22
CA THR A 24 6.95 5.28 -2.44
C THR A 24 7.24 3.86 -2.91
N ALA A 25 7.32 3.61 -4.21
CA ALA A 25 7.65 2.29 -4.75
C ALA A 25 9.03 1.80 -4.28
N VAL A 26 10.05 2.66 -4.32
CA VAL A 26 11.39 2.35 -3.81
C VAL A 26 11.37 2.05 -2.31
N LEU A 27 10.67 2.88 -1.53
CA LEU A 27 10.56 2.70 -0.08
C LEU A 27 9.85 1.39 0.27
N ILE A 28 8.74 1.07 -0.41
CA ILE A 28 8.01 -0.19 -0.20
C ILE A 28 8.88 -1.38 -0.60
N GLY A 29 9.57 -1.32 -1.75
CA GLY A 29 10.47 -2.39 -2.18
C GLY A 29 11.60 -2.65 -1.18
N THR A 30 12.23 -1.59 -0.68
CA THR A 30 13.26 -1.68 0.36
C THR A 30 12.70 -2.24 1.66
N PHE A 31 11.51 -1.82 2.05
CA PHE A 31 10.82 -2.32 3.24
C PHE A 31 10.51 -3.82 3.12
N VAL A 32 9.93 -4.26 1.99
CA VAL A 32 9.60 -5.67 1.74
C VAL A 32 10.87 -6.53 1.76
N TYR A 33 11.95 -6.08 1.13
CA TYR A 33 13.24 -6.76 1.19
C TYR A 33 13.78 -6.85 2.61
N GLY A 34 13.74 -5.76 3.36
CA GLY A 34 14.16 -5.74 4.76
C GLY A 34 13.35 -6.69 5.62
N VAL A 35 12.02 -6.70 5.47
CA VAL A 35 11.12 -7.64 6.17
C VAL A 35 11.49 -9.08 5.87
N ALA A 36 11.75 -9.42 4.61
CA ALA A 36 12.16 -10.76 4.22
C ALA A 36 13.48 -11.16 4.90
N TYR A 37 14.50 -10.31 4.79
CA TYR A 37 15.82 -10.52 5.40
C TYR A 37 15.73 -10.75 6.91
N PHE A 38 15.04 -9.89 7.64
CA PHE A 38 14.87 -10.01 9.08
C PHE A 38 13.98 -11.19 9.49
N SER A 39 13.03 -11.59 8.64
CA SER A 39 12.18 -12.76 8.90
C SER A 39 12.98 -14.07 8.87
N ASP A 40 13.97 -14.17 8.01
CA ASP A 40 14.85 -15.33 7.94
C ASP A 40 15.77 -15.43 9.16
N GLU A 41 16.27 -14.30 9.65
CA GLU A 41 17.26 -14.28 10.75
C GLU A 41 16.60 -14.35 12.13
N TYR A 42 15.51 -13.60 12.35
CA TYR A 42 14.88 -13.41 13.66
C TYR A 42 13.47 -14.02 13.78
N GLY A 43 12.99 -14.65 12.72
CA GLY A 43 11.67 -15.21 12.62
C GLY A 43 10.60 -14.18 12.21
N TRP A 44 9.50 -14.68 11.69
CA TRP A 44 8.44 -13.90 11.02
C TRP A 44 7.69 -12.90 11.92
N LEU A 45 7.68 -13.11 13.22
CA LEU A 45 6.98 -12.22 14.16
C LEU A 45 7.72 -10.91 14.40
N VAL A 46 9.06 -10.92 14.44
CA VAL A 46 9.87 -9.75 14.81
C VAL A 46 9.67 -8.58 13.84
N PRO A 47 9.75 -8.75 12.51
CA PRO A 47 9.51 -7.67 11.57
C PRO A 47 8.11 -7.08 11.67
N ILE A 48 7.09 -7.93 11.96
CA ILE A 48 5.70 -7.48 12.13
C ILE A 48 5.59 -6.55 13.35
N PHE A 49 6.11 -6.99 14.50
CA PHE A 49 6.10 -6.18 15.72
C PHE A 49 6.85 -4.86 15.56
N LEU A 50 8.01 -4.88 14.94
CA LEU A 50 8.79 -3.67 14.70
C LEU A 50 8.05 -2.71 13.77
N ALA A 51 7.54 -3.19 12.64
CA ALA A 51 6.81 -2.35 11.68
C ALA A 51 5.56 -1.73 12.30
N ARG A 52 4.76 -2.51 13.03
CA ARG A 52 3.55 -2.04 13.70
C ARG A 52 3.88 -1.11 14.88
N GLY A 53 4.90 -1.43 15.66
CA GLY A 53 5.37 -0.58 16.76
C GLY A 53 5.82 0.80 16.26
N PHE A 54 6.69 0.85 15.26
CA PHE A 54 7.14 2.11 14.66
C PHE A 54 5.98 2.91 14.06
N SER A 55 5.08 2.27 13.30
CA SER A 55 3.92 2.95 12.73
C SER A 55 3.02 3.53 13.81
N THR A 56 2.75 2.77 14.87
CA THR A 56 1.92 3.22 15.99
C THR A 56 2.56 4.39 16.74
N LEU A 57 3.87 4.29 17.03
CA LEU A 57 4.62 5.36 17.68
C LEU A 57 4.65 6.63 16.84
N PHE A 58 4.85 6.50 15.53
CA PHE A 58 4.87 7.64 14.61
C PHE A 58 3.51 8.33 14.53
N ILE A 59 2.41 7.56 14.42
CA ILE A 59 1.05 8.11 14.42
C ILE A 59 0.75 8.78 15.76
N LEU A 60 1.12 8.15 16.87
CA LEU A 60 0.93 8.71 18.20
C LEU A 60 1.72 10.02 18.37
N ALA A 61 2.97 10.05 17.97
CA ALA A 61 3.81 11.25 18.04
C ALA A 61 3.23 12.39 17.21
N THR A 62 2.76 12.12 15.98
CA THR A 62 2.13 13.13 15.13
C THR A 62 0.80 13.62 15.67
N ALA A 63 -0.02 12.74 16.25
CA ALA A 63 -1.28 13.10 16.88
C ALA A 63 -1.05 13.99 18.12
N LEU A 64 -0.06 13.65 18.95
CA LEU A 64 0.35 14.44 20.10
C LEU A 64 0.85 15.83 19.67
N GLN A 65 1.67 15.92 18.64
CA GLN A 65 2.24 17.17 18.13
C GLN A 65 1.16 18.10 17.56
N ARG A 66 0.17 17.51 16.84
CA ARG A 66 -0.92 18.28 16.24
C ARG A 66 -2.05 18.62 17.22
N ARG A 67 -2.06 18.04 18.41
CA ARG A 67 -3.15 18.15 19.42
C ARG A 67 -4.54 17.79 18.87
N GLU A 68 -4.60 17.03 17.80
CA GLU A 68 -5.84 16.61 17.13
C GLU A 68 -6.29 15.25 17.66
N TRP A 69 -6.78 15.22 18.90
CA TRP A 69 -7.37 14.04 19.50
C TRP A 69 -8.87 13.96 19.19
N HIS A 70 -9.22 13.75 17.93
CA HIS A 70 -10.61 13.52 17.54
C HIS A 70 -10.86 12.03 17.40
N PHE A 71 -11.15 11.37 18.50
CA PHE A 71 -11.57 9.97 18.45
C PHE A 71 -13.02 9.87 17.97
N PRO A 72 -13.31 9.14 16.90
CA PRO A 72 -14.67 8.98 16.35
C PRO A 72 -15.50 7.96 17.13
N TYR A 73 -15.37 7.90 18.47
CA TYR A 73 -16.06 6.92 19.31
C TYR A 73 -17.59 7.05 19.35
N ARG A 74 -18.15 8.05 18.67
CA ARG A 74 -19.60 8.24 18.57
C ARG A 74 -20.26 7.42 17.45
N SER A 75 -19.49 6.79 16.57
CA SER A 75 -20.02 6.00 15.47
C SER A 75 -19.57 4.54 15.59
N PRO A 76 -20.42 3.65 16.15
CA PRO A 76 -20.08 2.23 16.28
C PRO A 76 -19.79 1.55 14.94
N GLY A 77 -20.45 1.99 13.86
CA GLY A 77 -20.18 1.48 12.51
C GLY A 77 -18.79 1.82 12.01
N LEU A 78 -18.30 3.04 12.30
CA LEU A 78 -16.94 3.45 11.92
C LEU A 78 -15.89 2.65 12.71
N LEU A 79 -16.11 2.44 14.01
CA LEU A 79 -15.22 1.61 14.83
C LEU A 79 -15.18 0.16 14.35
N ALA A 80 -16.34 -0.41 14.01
CA ALA A 80 -16.41 -1.75 13.45
C ALA A 80 -15.68 -1.86 12.12
N MET A 81 -15.80 -0.87 11.24
CA MET A 81 -15.09 -0.81 9.96
C MET A 81 -13.58 -0.70 10.16
N ILE A 82 -13.11 0.17 11.06
CA ILE A 82 -11.69 0.30 11.41
C ILE A 82 -11.16 -1.02 11.96
N GLY A 83 -11.89 -1.66 12.88
CA GLY A 83 -11.53 -2.95 13.45
C GLY A 83 -11.46 -4.04 12.39
N PHE A 84 -12.42 -4.11 11.48
CA PHE A 84 -12.42 -5.06 10.37
C PHE A 84 -11.20 -4.86 9.46
N ILE A 85 -10.92 -3.63 9.05
CA ILE A 85 -9.75 -3.31 8.23
C ILE A 85 -8.46 -3.71 8.95
N ALA A 86 -8.32 -3.41 10.24
CA ALA A 86 -7.14 -3.77 11.03
C ALA A 86 -6.92 -5.28 11.12
N VAL A 87 -7.98 -6.06 11.28
CA VAL A 87 -7.93 -7.52 11.32
C VAL A 87 -7.51 -8.09 9.98
N VAL A 88 -8.17 -7.68 8.89
CA VAL A 88 -7.88 -8.15 7.54
C VAL A 88 -6.45 -7.80 7.14
N ASP A 89 -6.00 -6.58 7.42
CA ASP A 89 -4.64 -6.12 7.14
C ASP A 89 -3.60 -6.92 7.95
N THR A 90 -3.89 -7.22 9.22
CA THR A 90 -3.01 -8.04 10.05
C THR A 90 -2.91 -9.48 9.51
N ILE A 91 -4.03 -10.09 9.13
CA ILE A 91 -4.05 -11.42 8.51
C ILE A 91 -3.23 -11.43 7.22
N GLY A 92 -3.38 -10.43 6.35
CA GLY A 92 -2.60 -10.28 5.13
C GLY A 92 -1.10 -10.19 5.40
N TYR A 93 -0.72 -9.43 6.42
CA TYR A 93 0.68 -9.29 6.82
C TYR A 93 1.28 -10.59 7.36
N VAL A 94 0.53 -11.31 8.20
CA VAL A 94 0.92 -12.62 8.72
C VAL A 94 1.08 -13.63 7.58
N ALA A 95 0.10 -13.69 6.68
CA ALA A 95 0.13 -14.59 5.53
C ALA A 95 1.34 -14.31 4.62
N PHE A 96 1.65 -13.02 4.36
CA PHE A 96 2.82 -12.61 3.59
C PHE A 96 4.12 -13.10 4.24
N ASN A 97 4.30 -12.85 5.54
CA ASN A 97 5.52 -13.23 6.26
C ASN A 97 5.68 -14.75 6.39
N LEU A 98 4.58 -15.49 6.56
CA LEU A 98 4.62 -16.96 6.51
C LEU A 98 4.96 -17.46 5.10
N GLY A 99 4.43 -16.80 4.07
CA GLY A 99 4.74 -17.13 2.68
C GLY A 99 6.24 -17.00 2.38
N VAL A 100 6.83 -15.87 2.76
CA VAL A 100 8.28 -15.60 2.56
C VAL A 100 9.16 -16.64 3.24
N ARG A 101 8.70 -17.22 4.34
CA ARG A 101 9.45 -18.29 5.05
C ARG A 101 9.42 -19.64 4.32
N HIS A 102 8.43 -19.89 3.49
CA HIS A 102 8.21 -21.18 2.83
C HIS A 102 8.46 -21.16 1.32
N ALA A 103 8.60 -19.98 0.72
CA ALA A 103 8.85 -19.80 -0.69
C ALA A 103 9.75 -18.59 -0.93
N ASP A 104 10.33 -18.49 -2.12
CA ASP A 104 11.16 -17.36 -2.51
C ASP A 104 10.40 -16.05 -2.39
N THR A 105 11.06 -15.04 -1.83
CA THR A 105 10.48 -13.70 -1.59
C THR A 105 9.90 -13.09 -2.86
N SER A 106 10.53 -13.33 -4.02
CA SER A 106 10.07 -12.85 -5.32
C SER A 106 8.70 -13.44 -5.70
N ILE A 107 8.51 -14.74 -5.44
CA ILE A 107 7.24 -15.44 -5.71
C ILE A 107 6.14 -14.89 -4.79
N VAL A 108 6.43 -14.76 -3.49
CA VAL A 108 5.46 -14.26 -2.51
C VAL A 108 5.09 -12.81 -2.78
N ALA A 109 6.07 -11.95 -3.08
CA ALA A 109 5.83 -10.56 -3.44
C ALA A 109 4.98 -10.45 -4.73
N THR A 110 5.26 -11.29 -5.72
CA THR A 110 4.47 -11.37 -6.95
C THR A 110 3.03 -11.83 -6.68
N ALA A 111 2.85 -12.86 -5.85
CA ALA A 111 1.53 -13.35 -5.46
C ALA A 111 0.73 -12.30 -4.66
N ALA A 112 1.41 -11.45 -3.88
CA ALA A 112 0.78 -10.38 -3.13
C ALA A 112 0.46 -9.13 -3.99
N ALA A 113 1.16 -8.90 -5.10
CA ALA A 113 1.02 -7.69 -5.90
C ALA A 113 -0.41 -7.40 -6.41
N PRO A 114 -1.31 -8.38 -6.68
CA PRO A 114 -2.70 -8.11 -7.03
C PRO A 114 -3.48 -7.27 -6.03
N TYR A 115 -3.04 -7.18 -4.76
CA TYR A 115 -3.70 -6.34 -3.77
C TYR A 115 -3.78 -4.87 -4.22
N SER A 116 -2.85 -4.41 -5.04
CA SER A 116 -2.84 -3.04 -5.57
C SER A 116 -4.01 -2.74 -6.54
N VAL A 117 -4.59 -3.78 -7.14
CA VAL A 117 -5.74 -3.67 -8.04
C VAL A 117 -7.05 -3.49 -7.24
N VAL A 118 -7.10 -3.99 -6.01
CA VAL A 118 -8.32 -3.97 -5.18
C VAL A 118 -8.85 -2.55 -4.93
N PRO A 119 -8.03 -1.53 -4.57
CA PRO A 119 -8.53 -0.16 -4.43
C PRO A 119 -9.09 0.43 -5.73
N ILE A 120 -8.50 0.08 -6.86
CA ILE A 120 -8.97 0.55 -8.18
C ILE A 120 -10.35 -0.04 -8.49
N VAL A 121 -10.50 -1.34 -8.28
CA VAL A 121 -11.80 -2.02 -8.46
C VAL A 121 -12.84 -1.48 -7.49
N ALA A 122 -12.47 -1.25 -6.23
CA ALA A 122 -13.35 -0.67 -5.23
C ALA A 122 -13.74 0.77 -5.58
N GLY A 123 -12.83 1.61 -6.05
CA GLY A 123 -13.12 2.97 -6.52
C GLY A 123 -14.12 2.98 -7.66
N VAL A 124 -13.94 2.11 -8.66
CA VAL A 124 -14.88 1.97 -9.78
C VAL A 124 -16.24 1.43 -9.33
N ALA A 125 -16.24 0.35 -8.53
CA ALA A 125 -17.48 -0.37 -8.18
C ALA A 125 -18.32 0.35 -7.11
N LEU A 126 -17.66 0.94 -6.10
CA LEU A 126 -18.36 1.53 -4.96
C LEU A 126 -18.49 3.04 -5.07
N MET A 127 -17.54 3.73 -5.68
CA MET A 127 -17.51 5.18 -5.78
C MET A 127 -17.94 5.68 -7.18
N GLY A 128 -18.15 4.78 -8.14
CA GLY A 128 -18.52 5.12 -9.50
C GLY A 128 -17.45 5.89 -10.27
N GLU A 129 -16.20 5.77 -9.84
CA GLU A 129 -15.08 6.41 -10.50
C GLU A 129 -14.94 5.91 -11.94
N ARG A 130 -14.60 6.82 -12.84
CA ARG A 130 -14.35 6.49 -14.25
C ARG A 130 -12.87 6.67 -14.56
N PRO A 131 -12.06 5.60 -14.44
CA PRO A 131 -10.64 5.68 -14.72
C PRO A 131 -10.39 6.09 -16.18
N ARG A 132 -9.38 6.92 -16.38
CA ARG A 132 -8.95 7.32 -17.72
C ARG A 132 -8.33 6.13 -18.47
N PRO A 133 -8.34 6.10 -19.80
CA PRO A 133 -7.72 5.04 -20.59
C PRO A 133 -6.26 4.77 -20.22
N THR A 134 -5.50 5.81 -19.85
CA THR A 134 -4.12 5.69 -19.36
C THR A 134 -4.00 4.94 -18.04
N GLN A 135 -4.99 5.05 -17.15
CA GLN A 135 -5.03 4.30 -15.89
C GLN A 135 -5.33 2.83 -16.15
N TRP A 136 -6.23 2.52 -17.07
CA TRP A 136 -6.48 1.15 -17.52
C TRP A 136 -5.26 0.51 -18.17
N ALA A 137 -4.49 1.26 -18.96
CA ALA A 137 -3.23 0.80 -19.52
C ALA A 137 -2.22 0.44 -18.41
N GLY A 138 -2.14 1.25 -17.34
CA GLY A 138 -1.32 0.95 -16.16
C GLY A 138 -1.74 -0.33 -15.45
N VAL A 139 -3.04 -0.54 -15.24
CA VAL A 139 -3.57 -1.78 -14.64
C VAL A 139 -3.24 -2.99 -15.50
N ALA A 140 -3.45 -2.88 -16.83
CA ALA A 140 -3.13 -3.95 -17.77
C ALA A 140 -1.63 -4.31 -17.75
N LEU A 141 -0.75 -3.30 -17.66
CA LEU A 141 0.69 -3.49 -17.57
C LEU A 141 1.09 -4.22 -16.28
N VAL A 142 0.49 -3.86 -15.15
CA VAL A 142 0.71 -4.56 -13.86
C VAL A 142 0.28 -6.02 -13.96
N ILE A 143 -0.93 -6.28 -14.48
CA ILE A 143 -1.44 -7.66 -14.64
C ILE A 143 -0.54 -8.45 -15.59
N ALA A 144 -0.13 -7.87 -16.71
CA ALA A 144 0.78 -8.53 -17.66
C ALA A 144 2.13 -8.85 -17.00
N GLY A 145 2.70 -7.94 -16.22
CA GLY A 145 3.94 -8.17 -15.47
C GLY A 145 3.79 -9.31 -14.45
N LEU A 146 2.66 -9.39 -13.75
CA LEU A 146 2.38 -10.47 -12.80
C LEU A 146 2.26 -11.83 -13.49
N VAL A 147 1.57 -11.89 -14.65
CA VAL A 147 1.45 -13.12 -15.43
C VAL A 147 2.81 -13.58 -15.94
N LEU A 148 3.62 -12.66 -16.48
CA LEU A 148 4.98 -12.97 -16.94
C LEU A 148 5.86 -13.50 -15.81
N LEU A 149 5.82 -12.87 -14.63
CA LEU A 149 6.57 -13.34 -13.45
C LEU A 149 6.10 -14.72 -13.01
N GLY A 150 4.79 -14.98 -12.99
CA GLY A 150 4.24 -16.29 -12.65
C GLY A 150 4.55 -17.40 -13.65
N LEU A 151 4.88 -17.06 -14.91
CA LEU A 151 5.30 -18.04 -15.94
C LEU A 151 6.79 -18.40 -15.85
N VAL A 152 7.59 -17.54 -15.19
CA VAL A 152 9.06 -17.71 -15.08
C VAL A 152 9.45 -18.28 -13.70
N ALA A 153 8.58 -18.14 -12.69
CA ALA A 153 8.76 -18.67 -11.34
C ALA A 153 8.37 -20.13 -11.26
#